data_d3714f28e6eec5c8853f8553c0f6c0b2
#
_entry.id   d3714f28e6eec5c8853f8553c0f6c0b2
#
_cell.length_a   1.000
_cell.length_b   1.000
_cell.length_c   1.000
_cell.angle_alpha   90.00
_cell.angle_beta   90.00
_cell.angle_gamma   90.00
#
_symmetry.space_group_name_H-M   'P 1'
#
loop_
_entity.id
_entity.type
_entity.pdbx_description
1 polymer ?
#
loop_
_entity_poly.entity_id
_entity_poly.type
_entity_poly.pdbx_seq_one_letter_code
_entity_poly.pdbx_strand_id
1 'polypeptide(L)'
;MKKTLSIFIILFGLIIQSCSNDDNESEALKPVDFSVSLKYDAAFHSSNVKKASVTFVNTETANKYTVESDENGTALFKQILPGTYSITATKTIQSAEFTETFGYTPTEAEINFNGAESSVIINATSTTSNIEMKTSKVGDFVIKQIYYGGSDTKKGAIFRDQFIEIYNNSN
;
A
#
# COMPACT_ATOMS: atom_id res chain seq x y z
N MET A 1 2.67 -54.10 54.20
CA MET A 1 2.96 -52.76 53.81
C MET A 1 3.86 -52.61 52.57
N LYS A 2 4.65 -53.59 52.13
CA LYS A 2 5.54 -53.49 50.93
C LYS A 2 4.83 -53.72 49.58
N LYS A 3 3.68 -54.40 49.55
CA LYS A 3 2.92 -54.70 48.30
C LYS A 3 2.04 -53.56 47.81
N THR A 4 1.53 -52.71 48.69
CA THR A 4 0.71 -51.56 48.34
C THR A 4 1.52 -50.38 47.76
N LEU A 5 2.77 -50.25 48.11
CA LEU A 5 3.67 -49.21 47.57
C LEU A 5 4.04 -49.48 46.10
N SER A 6 4.18 -50.78 45.73
CA SER A 6 4.52 -51.18 44.37
C SER A 6 3.38 -50.92 43.37
N ILE A 7 2.10 -51.04 43.79
CA ILE A 7 0.94 -50.77 42.96
C ILE A 7 0.75 -49.27 42.73
N PHE A 8 1.13 -48.43 43.69
CA PHE A 8 1.02 -46.97 43.56
C PHE A 8 2.03 -46.38 42.56
N ILE A 9 3.23 -46.99 42.48
CA ILE A 9 4.24 -46.59 41.52
C ILE A 9 3.90 -46.96 40.09
N ILE A 10 3.19 -48.09 39.88
CA ILE A 10 2.73 -48.51 38.54
C ILE A 10 1.57 -47.67 38.06
N LEU A 11 0.70 -47.16 38.94
CA LEU A 11 -0.43 -46.30 38.57
C LEU A 11 0.02 -44.85 38.22
N PHE A 12 1.15 -44.38 38.73
CA PHE A 12 1.69 -43.08 38.45
C PHE A 12 2.48 -43.00 37.10
N GLY A 13 2.88 -44.16 36.59
CA GLY A 13 3.64 -44.26 35.32
C GLY A 13 2.77 -44.16 34.05
N LEU A 14 1.44 -44.18 34.18
CA LEU A 14 0.49 -44.26 33.02
C LEU A 14 -0.12 -42.90 32.61
N ILE A 15 0.25 -41.78 33.26
CA ILE A 15 -0.37 -40.45 33.01
C ILE A 15 0.47 -39.54 32.09
N ILE A 16 1.62 -39.97 31.60
CA ILE A 16 2.49 -39.14 30.76
C ILE A 16 2.55 -39.55 29.30
N GLN A 17 1.50 -40.22 28.78
CA GLN A 17 1.34 -40.43 27.34
C GLN A 17 0.09 -39.74 26.80
N SER A 18 -0.04 -38.44 27.08
CA SER A 18 -0.97 -37.58 26.36
C SER A 18 -0.23 -36.36 25.89
N CYS A 19 0.81 -36.57 25.11
CA CYS A 19 1.19 -35.62 24.07
C CYS A 19 0.56 -36.16 22.79
N SER A 20 -0.66 -35.77 22.50
CA SER A 20 -1.17 -35.80 21.14
C SER A 20 -0.27 -34.80 20.36
N ASN A 21 0.52 -35.33 19.44
CA ASN A 21 1.03 -34.57 18.34
C ASN A 21 -0.19 -34.09 17.54
N ASP A 22 -0.74 -32.96 17.91
CA ASP A 22 -1.45 -32.13 16.98
C ASP A 22 -0.38 -31.50 16.07
N ASP A 23 0.06 -32.27 15.07
CA ASP A 23 0.84 -31.82 13.93
C ASP A 23 0.00 -30.90 13.03
N ASN A 24 -0.75 -29.99 13.62
CA ASN A 24 -1.15 -28.74 13.00
C ASN A 24 -0.01 -27.72 13.28
N GLU A 25 1.20 -28.02 12.80
CA GLU A 25 2.14 -26.95 12.49
C GLU A 25 1.43 -26.08 11.45
N SER A 26 0.82 -25.00 11.92
CA SER A 26 0.50 -23.88 11.04
C SER A 26 1.84 -23.49 10.41
N GLU A 27 2.05 -23.87 9.14
CA GLU A 27 3.29 -23.52 8.42
C GLU A 27 3.51 -22.03 8.61
N ALA A 28 4.52 -21.68 9.40
CA ALA A 28 4.84 -20.29 9.65
C ALA A 28 5.11 -19.63 8.29
N LEU A 29 4.35 -18.58 7.97
CA LEU A 29 4.49 -17.84 6.73
C LEU A 29 5.96 -17.43 6.55
N LYS A 30 6.61 -17.97 5.52
CA LYS A 30 8.02 -17.65 5.23
C LYS A 30 8.08 -16.29 4.55
N PRO A 31 8.84 -15.33 5.11
CA PRO A 31 9.05 -14.04 4.47
C PRO A 31 9.65 -14.21 3.07
N VAL A 32 9.26 -13.31 2.17
CA VAL A 32 9.77 -13.25 0.79
C VAL A 32 10.33 -11.87 0.49
N ASP A 33 11.25 -11.79 -0.46
CA ASP A 33 11.67 -10.52 -1.03
C ASP A 33 10.72 -10.15 -2.16
N PHE A 34 10.28 -8.89 -2.17
CA PHE A 34 9.35 -8.39 -3.19
C PHE A 34 9.91 -7.11 -3.83
N SER A 35 9.85 -7.02 -5.15
CA SER A 35 10.33 -5.87 -5.89
C SER A 35 9.23 -5.16 -6.68
N VAL A 36 9.27 -3.83 -6.66
CA VAL A 36 8.40 -2.98 -7.45
C VAL A 36 9.23 -2.22 -8.47
N SER A 37 8.88 -2.35 -9.75
CA SER A 37 9.46 -1.57 -10.82
C SER A 37 8.59 -0.36 -11.11
N LEU A 38 9.19 0.83 -11.06
CA LEU A 38 8.52 2.11 -11.28
C LEU A 38 8.93 2.70 -12.62
N LYS A 39 7.95 3.08 -13.41
CA LYS A 39 8.17 3.82 -14.67
C LYS A 39 7.26 5.02 -14.73
N TYR A 40 7.75 6.10 -15.31
CA TYR A 40 6.88 7.19 -15.72
C TYR A 40 5.93 6.71 -16.82
N ASP A 41 4.79 7.37 -16.96
CA ASP A 41 3.84 7.06 -18.03
C ASP A 41 4.41 7.39 -19.42
N ALA A 42 3.68 7.05 -20.47
CA ALA A 42 4.12 7.24 -21.85
C ALA A 42 4.38 8.72 -22.22
N ALA A 43 3.70 9.66 -21.55
CA ALA A 43 3.94 11.10 -21.76
C ALA A 43 5.35 11.54 -21.33
N PHE A 44 5.98 10.76 -20.44
CA PHE A 44 7.34 10.95 -19.93
C PHE A 44 8.29 9.82 -20.38
N HIS A 45 8.10 9.34 -21.61
CA HIS A 45 8.95 8.36 -22.29
C HIS A 45 9.08 6.99 -21.60
N SER A 46 8.18 6.65 -20.68
CA SER A 46 8.21 5.39 -19.91
C SER A 46 9.56 5.10 -19.24
N SER A 47 10.30 6.15 -18.90
CA SER A 47 11.62 6.05 -18.27
C SER A 47 11.49 5.60 -16.80
N ASN A 48 12.57 5.03 -16.25
CA ASN A 48 12.59 4.52 -14.88
C ASN A 48 12.50 5.66 -13.85
N VAL A 49 11.73 5.45 -12.78
CA VAL A 49 11.55 6.43 -11.70
C VAL A 49 12.49 6.11 -10.56
N LYS A 50 13.59 6.83 -10.47
CA LYS A 50 14.55 6.71 -9.39
C LYS A 50 14.21 7.63 -8.21
N LYS A 51 14.61 7.22 -7.00
CA LYS A 51 14.41 7.98 -5.75
C LYS A 51 12.94 8.33 -5.48
N ALA A 52 12.03 7.42 -5.84
CA ALA A 52 10.62 7.51 -5.48
C ALA A 52 10.39 6.80 -4.14
N SER A 53 9.55 7.39 -3.30
CA SER A 53 9.12 6.74 -2.06
C SER A 53 8.04 5.73 -2.38
N VAL A 54 8.26 4.45 -2.06
CA VAL A 54 7.31 3.37 -2.25
C VAL A 54 6.87 2.85 -0.90
N THR A 55 5.56 2.84 -0.68
CA THR A 55 4.95 2.41 0.57
C THR A 55 4.03 1.23 0.34
N PHE A 56 4.22 0.19 1.14
CA PHE A 56 3.35 -0.97 1.25
C PHE A 56 2.52 -0.88 2.53
N VAL A 57 1.25 -1.14 2.44
CA VAL A 57 0.36 -1.28 3.59
C VAL A 57 -0.32 -2.63 3.51
N ASN A 58 -0.09 -3.50 4.49
CA ASN A 58 -0.82 -4.75 4.59
C ASN A 58 -2.29 -4.44 4.88
N THR A 59 -3.21 -4.99 4.07
CA THR A 59 -4.64 -4.65 4.14
C THR A 59 -5.34 -5.24 5.35
N GLU A 60 -4.77 -6.26 6.00
CA GLU A 60 -5.34 -6.93 7.16
C GLU A 60 -4.79 -6.36 8.47
N THR A 61 -3.45 -6.17 8.53
CA THR A 61 -2.77 -5.77 9.77
C THR A 61 -2.49 -4.28 9.84
N ALA A 62 -2.65 -3.54 8.74
CA ALA A 62 -2.25 -2.14 8.56
C ALA A 62 -0.75 -1.87 8.78
N ASN A 63 0.09 -2.91 8.83
CA ASN A 63 1.53 -2.76 8.89
C ASN A 63 2.04 -2.04 7.65
N LYS A 64 2.92 -1.06 7.87
CA LYS A 64 3.43 -0.18 6.83
C LYS A 64 4.93 -0.34 6.67
N TYR A 65 5.38 -0.46 5.42
CA TYR A 65 6.79 -0.53 5.03
C TYR A 65 7.04 0.52 3.97
N THR A 66 8.16 1.22 4.03
CA THR A 66 8.52 2.24 3.03
C THR A 66 9.98 2.07 2.65
N VAL A 67 10.26 2.06 1.34
CA VAL A 67 11.61 2.07 0.76
C VAL A 67 11.67 3.07 -0.40
N GLU A 68 12.88 3.46 -0.78
CA GLU A 68 13.13 4.30 -1.94
C GLU A 68 13.55 3.46 -3.15
N SER A 69 13.09 3.80 -4.35
CA SER A 69 13.55 3.14 -5.57
C SER A 69 14.98 3.51 -5.91
N ASP A 70 15.72 2.54 -6.43
CA ASP A 70 17.11 2.68 -6.86
C ASP A 70 17.26 3.45 -8.20
N GLU A 71 18.47 3.55 -8.72
CA GLU A 71 18.78 4.20 -10.00
C GLU A 71 18.13 3.52 -11.22
N ASN A 72 17.68 2.27 -11.08
CA ASN A 72 16.96 1.50 -12.10
C ASN A 72 15.43 1.63 -11.95
N GLY A 73 14.95 2.41 -10.98
CA GLY A 73 13.53 2.54 -10.68
C GLY A 73 12.95 1.33 -9.94
N THR A 74 13.79 0.54 -9.26
CA THR A 74 13.36 -0.65 -8.54
C THR A 74 13.37 -0.41 -7.04
N ALA A 75 12.25 -0.65 -6.38
CA ALA A 75 12.12 -0.64 -4.93
C ALA A 75 12.09 -2.08 -4.41
N LEU A 76 13.10 -2.49 -3.62
CA LEU A 76 13.23 -3.84 -3.07
C LEU A 76 12.82 -3.87 -1.60
N PHE A 77 11.78 -4.61 -1.29
CA PHE A 77 11.33 -4.93 0.05
C PHE A 77 11.83 -6.31 0.45
N LYS A 78 12.70 -6.36 1.46
CA LYS A 78 13.26 -7.61 1.96
C LYS A 78 12.44 -8.18 3.10
N GLN A 79 12.30 -9.51 3.11
CA GLN A 79 11.69 -10.25 4.21
C GLN A 79 10.27 -9.78 4.56
N ILE A 80 9.46 -9.47 3.54
CA ILE A 80 8.04 -9.13 3.74
C ILE A 80 7.22 -10.41 3.91
N LEU A 81 6.28 -10.39 4.85
CA LEU A 81 5.40 -11.54 5.07
C LEU A 81 4.40 -11.68 3.90
N PRO A 82 4.08 -12.90 3.47
CA PRO A 82 3.00 -13.14 2.52
C PRO A 82 1.68 -12.53 3.00
N GLY A 83 0.89 -12.00 2.07
CA GLY A 83 -0.38 -11.35 2.37
C GLY A 83 -0.86 -10.46 1.23
N THR A 84 -1.94 -9.72 1.48
CA THR A 84 -2.49 -8.74 0.54
C THR A 84 -2.07 -7.33 0.94
N TYR A 85 -1.58 -6.57 -0.02
CA TYR A 85 -1.01 -5.25 0.19
C TYR A 85 -1.62 -4.20 -0.74
N SER A 86 -1.71 -2.97 -0.26
CA SER A 86 -1.86 -1.78 -1.08
C SER A 86 -0.49 -1.14 -1.23
N ILE A 87 -0.10 -0.84 -2.47
CA ILE A 87 1.19 -0.25 -2.79
C ILE A 87 0.95 1.15 -3.34
N THR A 88 1.66 2.13 -2.81
CA THR A 88 1.65 3.51 -3.33
C THR A 88 3.07 3.97 -3.59
N ALA A 89 3.27 4.68 -4.68
CA ALA A 89 4.56 5.29 -5.02
C ALA A 89 4.36 6.79 -5.23
N THR A 90 5.29 7.59 -4.72
CA THR A 90 5.27 9.05 -4.84
C THR A 90 6.65 9.59 -5.18
N LYS A 91 6.72 10.58 -6.06
CA LYS A 91 7.94 11.30 -6.40
C LYS A 91 7.60 12.75 -6.67
N THR A 92 8.30 13.67 -6.00
CA THR A 92 8.24 15.10 -6.30
C THR A 92 9.54 15.50 -7.00
N ILE A 93 9.43 16.22 -8.10
CA ILE A 93 10.55 16.72 -8.89
C ILE A 93 10.44 18.24 -8.98
N GLN A 94 11.54 18.96 -8.72
CA GLN A 94 11.61 20.39 -8.92
C GLN A 94 11.64 20.73 -10.42
N SER A 95 11.09 21.89 -10.81
CA SER A 95 11.01 22.34 -12.20
C SER A 95 12.36 22.27 -12.95
N ALA A 96 13.47 22.58 -12.27
CA ALA A 96 14.81 22.48 -12.87
C ALA A 96 15.20 21.04 -13.20
N GLU A 97 15.02 20.10 -12.25
CA GLU A 97 15.28 18.67 -12.45
C GLU A 97 14.33 18.08 -13.52
N PHE A 98 13.08 18.55 -13.54
CA PHE A 98 12.11 18.15 -14.54
C PHE A 98 12.56 18.56 -15.96
N THR A 99 13.02 19.82 -16.12
CA THR A 99 13.51 20.33 -17.40
C THR A 99 14.72 19.55 -17.89
N GLU A 100 15.65 19.22 -16.99
CA GLU A 100 16.83 18.41 -17.31
C GLU A 100 16.45 16.99 -17.73
N THR A 101 15.45 16.40 -17.05
CA THR A 101 15.05 15.00 -17.27
C THR A 101 14.20 14.83 -18.54
N PHE A 102 13.26 15.75 -18.80
CA PHE A 102 12.25 15.60 -19.86
C PHE A 102 12.37 16.61 -21.02
N GLY A 103 13.27 17.59 -20.92
CA GLY A 103 13.60 18.49 -22.02
C GLY A 103 12.62 19.65 -22.23
N TYR A 104 11.65 19.86 -21.33
CA TYR A 104 10.76 21.03 -21.37
C TYR A 104 10.51 21.57 -19.97
N THR A 105 10.26 22.88 -19.86
CA THR A 105 10.05 23.56 -18.58
C THR A 105 8.57 23.56 -18.21
N PRO A 106 8.18 22.99 -17.05
CA PRO A 106 6.81 23.04 -16.57
C PRO A 106 6.45 24.44 -16.07
N THR A 107 5.17 24.75 -15.96
CA THR A 107 4.67 25.98 -15.35
C THR A 107 4.73 25.95 -13.83
N GLU A 108 4.64 24.77 -13.25
CA GLU A 108 4.66 24.52 -11.82
C GLU A 108 6.11 24.49 -11.30
N ALA A 109 6.32 24.99 -10.08
CA ALA A 109 7.62 24.92 -9.41
C ALA A 109 8.01 23.49 -9.05
N GLU A 110 7.02 22.66 -8.76
CA GLU A 110 7.15 21.25 -8.38
C GLU A 110 6.14 20.39 -9.12
N ILE A 111 6.59 19.25 -9.61
CA ILE A 111 5.75 18.27 -10.28
C ILE A 111 5.66 17.00 -9.42
N ASN A 112 4.45 16.61 -9.09
CA ASN A 112 4.20 15.41 -8.29
C ASN A 112 3.77 14.25 -9.19
N PHE A 113 4.49 13.14 -9.09
CA PHE A 113 4.16 11.88 -9.71
C PHE A 113 3.64 10.91 -8.66
N ASN A 114 2.56 10.22 -8.98
CA ASN A 114 1.94 9.23 -8.12
C ASN A 114 1.60 7.98 -8.91
N GLY A 115 1.72 6.84 -8.26
CA GLY A 115 1.28 5.57 -8.77
C GLY A 115 0.73 4.73 -7.61
N ALA A 116 -0.22 3.85 -7.89
CA ALA A 116 -0.80 2.99 -6.89
C ALA A 116 -1.28 1.68 -7.50
N GLU A 117 -1.18 0.62 -6.70
CA GLU A 117 -1.77 -0.68 -7.00
C GLU A 117 -2.42 -1.22 -5.72
N SER A 118 -3.65 -1.67 -5.81
CA SER A 118 -4.41 -2.19 -4.68
C SER A 118 -4.56 -3.69 -4.77
N SER A 119 -4.71 -4.35 -3.61
CA SER A 119 -4.95 -5.79 -3.52
C SER A 119 -3.86 -6.65 -4.17
N VAL A 120 -2.60 -6.23 -4.04
CA VAL A 120 -1.44 -6.98 -4.51
C VAL A 120 -1.21 -8.18 -3.59
N ILE A 121 -1.28 -9.37 -4.14
CA ILE A 121 -1.00 -10.61 -3.40
C ILE A 121 0.49 -10.87 -3.46
N ILE A 122 1.12 -10.91 -2.27
CA ILE A 122 2.54 -11.24 -2.11
C ILE A 122 2.65 -12.65 -1.53
N ASN A 123 3.39 -13.52 -2.22
CA ASN A 123 3.68 -14.87 -1.79
C ASN A 123 4.95 -15.40 -2.48
N ALA A 124 5.30 -16.66 -2.25
CA ALA A 124 6.51 -17.27 -2.83
C ALA A 124 6.55 -17.30 -4.37
N THR A 125 5.40 -17.21 -5.05
CA THR A 125 5.28 -17.22 -6.51
C THR A 125 4.98 -15.87 -7.13
N SER A 126 4.53 -14.90 -6.32
CA SER A 126 4.24 -13.52 -6.74
C SER A 126 5.14 -12.56 -5.97
N THR A 127 6.29 -12.26 -6.57
CA THR A 127 7.40 -11.51 -5.93
C THR A 127 7.72 -10.18 -6.62
N THR A 128 6.93 -9.78 -7.63
CA THR A 128 7.16 -8.55 -8.39
C THR A 128 5.87 -7.84 -8.75
N SER A 129 5.94 -6.51 -8.88
CA SER A 129 4.88 -5.66 -9.43
C SER A 129 5.48 -4.53 -10.26
N ASN A 130 4.65 -3.93 -11.15
CA ASN A 130 5.02 -2.79 -11.98
C ASN A 130 4.01 -1.67 -11.76
N ILE A 131 4.50 -0.48 -11.41
CA ILE A 131 3.65 0.69 -11.19
C ILE A 131 4.03 1.79 -12.18
N GLU A 132 3.04 2.28 -12.91
CA GLU A 132 3.15 3.45 -13.76
C GLU A 132 2.89 4.71 -12.93
N MET A 133 3.83 5.64 -12.95
CA MET A 133 3.78 6.90 -12.23
C MET A 133 3.24 8.00 -13.13
N LYS A 134 2.14 8.63 -12.73
CA LYS A 134 1.47 9.70 -13.45
C LYS A 134 1.57 11.02 -12.70
N THR A 135 1.57 12.13 -13.43
CA THR A 135 1.49 13.45 -12.79
C THR A 135 0.13 13.63 -12.14
N SER A 136 0.13 14.17 -10.93
CA SER A 136 -1.08 14.71 -10.32
C SER A 136 -1.35 16.05 -10.98
N LYS A 137 -2.07 16.07 -12.10
CA LYS A 137 -2.66 17.32 -12.56
C LYS A 137 -3.90 17.60 -11.73
N VAL A 138 -4.01 18.81 -11.21
CA VAL A 138 -5.31 19.34 -10.80
C VAL A 138 -6.17 19.27 -12.07
N GLY A 139 -7.31 18.56 -12.02
CA GLY A 139 -8.15 18.40 -13.20
C GLY A 139 -8.58 19.77 -13.75
N ASP A 140 -8.86 19.84 -15.05
CA ASP A 140 -9.35 21.06 -15.70
C ASP A 140 -10.63 21.59 -15.03
N PHE A 141 -11.35 20.71 -14.36
CA PHE A 141 -12.52 21.07 -13.57
C PHE A 141 -12.28 20.75 -12.09
N VAL A 142 -12.48 21.74 -11.23
CA VAL A 142 -12.40 21.61 -9.78
C VAL A 142 -13.74 22.01 -9.15
N ILE A 143 -14.12 21.34 -8.08
CA ILE A 143 -15.27 21.76 -7.28
C ILE A 143 -14.83 22.97 -6.47
N LYS A 144 -15.34 24.14 -6.83
CA LYS A 144 -15.04 25.40 -6.12
C LYS A 144 -15.84 25.50 -4.84
N GLN A 145 -17.09 25.08 -4.88
CA GLN A 145 -18.02 25.21 -3.76
C GLN A 145 -19.09 24.13 -3.81
N ILE A 146 -19.39 23.59 -2.64
CA ILE A 146 -20.58 22.76 -2.44
C ILE A 146 -21.47 23.52 -1.46
N TYR A 147 -22.65 23.91 -1.89
CA TYR A 147 -23.66 24.47 -1.03
C TYR A 147 -24.66 23.38 -0.65
N TYR A 148 -24.72 23.09 0.62
CA TYR A 148 -25.70 22.19 1.20
C TYR A 148 -26.75 23.04 1.88
N GLY A 149 -27.96 23.05 1.32
CA GLY A 149 -29.03 23.97 1.62
C GLY A 149 -29.24 24.27 3.09
N GLY A 150 -29.54 25.56 3.33
CA GLY A 150 -29.77 26.08 4.68
C GLY A 150 -30.86 25.31 5.38
N SER A 151 -30.66 25.05 6.65
CA SER A 151 -31.65 24.45 7.52
C SER A 151 -32.72 25.50 7.87
N ASP A 152 -33.93 25.34 7.38
CA ASP A 152 -35.09 25.92 8.00
C ASP A 152 -35.24 25.26 9.39
N THR A 153 -35.26 26.06 10.45
CA THR A 153 -35.31 25.56 11.82
C THR A 153 -36.59 24.78 12.15
N LYS A 154 -37.60 24.85 11.28
CA LYS A 154 -38.90 24.15 11.44
C LYS A 154 -39.07 23.00 10.42
N LYS A 155 -38.49 23.07 9.25
CA LYS A 155 -38.72 22.13 8.13
C LYS A 155 -37.49 21.33 7.71
N GLY A 156 -36.32 21.60 8.29
CA GLY A 156 -35.08 20.99 7.89
C GLY A 156 -34.54 21.52 6.55
N ALA A 157 -33.50 20.88 6.00
CA ALA A 157 -32.89 21.26 4.73
C ALA A 157 -33.89 21.08 3.58
N ILE A 158 -34.05 22.10 2.75
CA ILE A 158 -34.90 22.05 1.55
C ILE A 158 -34.04 21.45 0.44
N PHE A 159 -34.46 20.30 -0.08
CA PHE A 159 -33.73 19.53 -1.12
C PHE A 159 -33.43 20.32 -2.41
N ARG A 160 -34.14 21.45 -2.65
CA ARG A 160 -33.96 22.28 -3.85
C ARG A 160 -32.90 23.37 -3.73
N ASP A 161 -32.33 23.60 -2.54
CA ASP A 161 -31.35 24.65 -2.28
C ASP A 161 -29.91 24.11 -2.24
N GLN A 162 -29.64 23.05 -3.03
CA GLN A 162 -28.30 22.45 -3.11
C GLN A 162 -27.70 22.76 -4.46
N PHE A 163 -26.44 23.18 -4.48
CA PHE A 163 -25.69 23.30 -5.72
C PHE A 163 -24.23 22.92 -5.54
N ILE A 164 -23.62 22.52 -6.62
CA ILE A 164 -22.18 22.31 -6.74
C ILE A 164 -21.68 23.29 -7.78
N GLU A 165 -20.77 24.18 -7.39
CA GLU A 165 -20.10 25.07 -8.32
C GLU A 165 -18.83 24.39 -8.83
N ILE A 166 -18.75 24.20 -10.14
CA ILE A 166 -17.57 23.65 -10.82
C ILE A 166 -16.85 24.82 -11.49
N TYR A 167 -15.56 24.93 -11.20
CA TYR A 167 -14.67 25.92 -11.80
C TYR A 167 -13.82 25.25 -12.87
N ASN A 168 -13.71 25.87 -14.04
CA ASN A 168 -12.75 25.49 -15.07
C ASN A 168 -11.38 26.05 -14.70
N ASN A 169 -10.43 25.17 -14.40
CA ASN A 169 -9.06 25.48 -14.02
C ASN A 169 -8.06 25.23 -15.17
N SER A 170 -8.56 24.98 -16.40
CA SER A 170 -7.69 24.87 -17.57
C SER A 170 -7.14 26.25 -17.94
N ASN A 171 -5.85 26.29 -18.28
CA ASN A 171 -5.19 27.47 -18.86
C ASN A 171 -5.51 27.62 -20.33
#